data_fc8e61ee17357003efb68d2e45f80c34
#
_entry.id   fc8e61ee17357003efb68d2e45f80c34
#
_cell.length_a   1.000
_cell.length_b   1.000
_cell.length_c   1.000
_cell.angle_alpha   90.00
_cell.angle_beta   90.00
_cell.angle_gamma   90.00
#
_symmetry.space_group_name_H-M   'P 1'
#
loop_
_entity.id
_entity.type
_entity.pdbx_description
1 polymer ?
#
loop_
_entity_poly.entity_id
_entity_poly.type
_entity_poly.pdbx_seq_one_letter_code
_entity_poly.pdbx_strand_id
1 'polypeptide(L)'
;MKIYFLVIPVIIGILFGVLIIANQEDLGSSSMVLNKKNLLEGSTILGNPDAKISIVEFGDYQCTFCYKFHDETMKIILEQYVMDGEVNFVYKDFPLNGAPSIMASEASYCAQEQGKFWEYHDLIYENWEGENTGWLTRNALDRFAKEVNLNQSEFNSCMNDSKYRQKVLEIEQFAMEIDVDATPSFIIFDDTNAYRIIGAQPFEKFEQVLDELQ
;
A
#
# COMPACT_ATOMS: atom_id res chain seq x y z
N MET A 1 -88.09 -2.89 -6.53
CA MET A 1 -86.98 -3.60 -7.26
C MET A 1 -85.66 -2.94 -6.85
N LYS A 2 -84.96 -3.52 -5.87
CA LYS A 2 -83.73 -2.95 -5.31
C LYS A 2 -82.53 -3.63 -6.02
N ILE A 3 -81.74 -2.85 -6.71
CA ILE A 3 -80.52 -3.30 -7.41
C ILE A 3 -79.37 -3.13 -6.40
N TYR A 4 -78.75 -4.25 -6.01
CA TYR A 4 -77.54 -4.24 -5.20
C TYR A 4 -76.34 -4.23 -6.13
N PHE A 5 -75.54 -3.13 -6.06
CA PHE A 5 -74.21 -3.09 -6.67
C PHE A 5 -73.22 -3.85 -5.80
N LEU A 6 -72.65 -4.88 -6.35
CA LEU A 6 -71.56 -5.65 -5.74
C LEU A 6 -70.25 -4.93 -6.04
N VAL A 7 -69.65 -4.32 -5.03
CA VAL A 7 -68.33 -3.71 -5.14
C VAL A 7 -67.30 -4.80 -4.80
N ILE A 8 -66.52 -5.20 -5.79
CA ILE A 8 -65.38 -6.13 -5.60
C ILE A 8 -64.15 -5.28 -5.23
N PRO A 9 -63.49 -5.50 -4.07
CA PRO A 9 -62.24 -4.82 -3.80
C PRO A 9 -61.12 -5.47 -4.57
N VAL A 10 -60.47 -4.72 -5.47
CA VAL A 10 -59.23 -5.07 -6.11
C VAL A 10 -58.11 -4.89 -5.11
N ILE A 11 -57.58 -5.99 -4.59
CA ILE A 11 -56.37 -5.98 -3.76
C ILE A 11 -55.18 -5.85 -4.68
N ILE A 12 -54.61 -4.64 -4.80
CA ILE A 12 -53.34 -4.41 -5.44
C ILE A 12 -52.23 -4.83 -4.46
N GLY A 13 -51.71 -6.01 -4.66
CA GLY A 13 -50.53 -6.49 -3.96
C GLY A 13 -49.28 -5.70 -4.45
N ILE A 14 -48.84 -4.77 -3.62
CA ILE A 14 -47.52 -4.12 -3.83
C ILE A 14 -46.46 -5.11 -3.37
N LEU A 15 -45.85 -5.79 -4.35
CA LEU A 15 -44.60 -6.53 -4.16
C LEU A 15 -43.50 -5.50 -3.87
N PHE A 16 -43.16 -5.32 -2.59
CA PHE A 16 -41.92 -4.68 -2.20
C PHE A 16 -40.77 -5.61 -2.57
N GLY A 17 -40.24 -5.43 -3.77
CA GLY A 17 -38.94 -5.94 -4.12
C GLY A 17 -37.88 -5.24 -3.25
N VAL A 18 -37.38 -5.91 -2.24
CA VAL A 18 -36.18 -5.45 -1.53
C VAL A 18 -35.03 -5.61 -2.52
N LEU A 19 -34.69 -4.50 -3.17
CA LEU A 19 -33.45 -4.40 -3.93
C LEU A 19 -32.32 -4.37 -2.88
N ILE A 20 -31.68 -5.51 -2.64
CA ILE A 20 -30.41 -5.55 -1.93
C ILE A 20 -29.40 -4.93 -2.89
N ILE A 21 -29.22 -3.63 -2.78
CA ILE A 21 -28.05 -2.96 -3.35
C ILE A 21 -26.90 -3.44 -2.49
N ALA A 22 -26.15 -4.44 -2.99
CA ALA A 22 -24.82 -4.68 -2.49
C ALA A 22 -24.08 -3.36 -2.61
N ASN A 23 -23.67 -2.78 -1.49
CA ASN A 23 -22.73 -1.67 -1.49
C ASN A 23 -21.42 -2.20 -2.08
N GLN A 24 -21.28 -2.13 -3.39
CA GLN A 24 -20.00 -1.85 -3.97
C GLN A 24 -19.66 -0.46 -3.45
N GLU A 25 -18.66 -0.38 -2.60
CA GLU A 25 -17.98 0.87 -2.35
C GLU A 25 -17.21 1.21 -3.64
N ASP A 26 -17.98 1.63 -4.65
CA ASP A 26 -17.47 2.48 -5.70
C ASP A 26 -16.80 3.65 -4.98
N LEU A 27 -15.51 3.81 -5.16
CA LEU A 27 -14.80 5.05 -4.86
C LEU A 27 -15.44 6.14 -5.70
N GLY A 28 -16.58 6.63 -5.19
CA GLY A 28 -17.35 7.70 -5.79
C GLY A 28 -16.42 8.84 -6.08
N SER A 29 -16.38 9.21 -7.33
CA SER A 29 -15.86 10.42 -7.95
C SER A 29 -15.71 11.61 -6.96
N SER A 30 -14.80 11.50 -6.04
CA SER A 30 -14.15 12.64 -5.41
C SER A 30 -13.01 12.98 -6.35
N SER A 31 -13.11 14.09 -7.04
CA SER A 31 -12.19 14.58 -8.06
C SER A 31 -10.87 15.09 -7.44
N MET A 32 -10.21 14.28 -6.64
CA MET A 32 -8.79 14.31 -6.55
C MET A 32 -8.31 13.39 -7.70
N VAL A 33 -7.94 13.99 -8.81
CA VAL A 33 -7.22 13.29 -9.88
C VAL A 33 -5.98 12.75 -9.18
N LEU A 34 -6.04 11.46 -8.78
CA LEU A 34 -4.86 10.72 -8.32
C LEU A 34 -3.83 10.88 -9.41
N ASN A 35 -2.87 11.81 -9.20
CA ASN A 35 -1.83 12.02 -10.18
C ASN A 35 -0.89 10.81 -10.06
N LYS A 36 -1.08 9.84 -10.94
CA LYS A 36 -0.26 8.62 -11.03
C LYS A 36 1.23 8.93 -10.99
N LYS A 37 1.64 10.07 -11.56
CA LYS A 37 3.03 10.54 -11.47
C LYS A 37 3.47 10.70 -10.02
N ASN A 38 2.64 11.30 -9.16
CA ASN A 38 2.98 11.53 -7.75
C ASN A 38 3.05 10.22 -6.96
N LEU A 39 2.28 9.19 -7.38
CA LEU A 39 2.33 7.86 -6.76
C LEU A 39 3.66 7.15 -7.02
N LEU A 40 4.31 7.38 -8.16
CA LEU A 40 5.58 6.73 -8.52
C LEU A 40 6.80 7.62 -8.28
N GLU A 41 6.62 8.95 -8.26
CA GLU A 41 7.72 9.91 -8.21
C GLU A 41 8.59 9.73 -6.95
N GLY A 42 9.90 9.71 -7.19
CA GLY A 42 10.91 9.62 -6.13
C GLY A 42 11.03 8.27 -5.43
N SER A 43 10.31 7.24 -5.92
CA SER A 43 10.34 5.88 -5.36
C SER A 43 11.21 4.94 -6.19
N THR A 44 11.74 3.90 -5.53
CA THR A 44 12.42 2.81 -6.22
C THR A 44 11.38 1.80 -6.68
N ILE A 45 11.33 1.58 -7.98
CA ILE A 45 10.42 0.61 -8.58
C ILE A 45 11.04 -0.78 -8.51
N LEU A 46 10.28 -1.76 -8.04
CA LEU A 46 10.60 -3.18 -8.12
C LEU A 46 9.91 -3.79 -9.35
N GLY A 47 10.66 -4.52 -10.16
CA GLY A 47 10.19 -5.11 -11.41
C GLY A 47 10.39 -4.19 -12.62
N ASN A 48 9.55 -4.36 -13.63
CA ASN A 48 9.64 -3.60 -14.88
C ASN A 48 9.05 -2.18 -14.70
N PRO A 49 9.85 -1.10 -14.85
CA PRO A 49 9.35 0.26 -14.72
C PRO A 49 8.30 0.64 -15.78
N ASP A 50 8.26 -0.09 -16.90
CA ASP A 50 7.30 0.12 -17.98
C ASP A 50 6.08 -0.81 -17.88
N ALA A 51 5.91 -1.52 -16.76
CA ALA A 51 4.73 -2.35 -16.52
C ALA A 51 3.44 -1.51 -16.58
N LYS A 52 2.38 -2.07 -17.15
CA LYS A 52 1.10 -1.37 -17.32
C LYS A 52 0.38 -1.16 -16.00
N ILE A 53 0.57 -2.07 -15.05
CA ILE A 53 -0.06 -2.04 -13.74
C ILE A 53 0.98 -1.74 -12.69
N SER A 54 0.63 -0.85 -11.75
CA SER A 54 1.48 -0.53 -10.60
C SER A 54 0.73 -0.83 -9.30
N ILE A 55 1.43 -1.43 -8.36
CA ILE A 55 1.00 -1.57 -6.97
C ILE A 55 1.85 -0.62 -6.14
N VAL A 56 1.22 0.32 -5.45
CA VAL A 56 1.87 1.23 -4.49
C VAL A 56 1.40 0.88 -3.10
N GLU A 57 2.31 0.41 -2.26
CA GLU A 57 2.07 0.19 -0.83
C GLU A 57 2.44 1.44 -0.04
N PHE A 58 1.57 1.86 0.87
CA PHE A 58 1.88 2.78 1.96
C PHE A 58 2.07 1.96 3.22
N GLY A 59 3.30 1.91 3.71
CA GLY A 59 3.69 0.99 4.77
C GLY A 59 4.53 1.62 5.88
N ASP A 60 4.65 0.88 6.98
CA ASP A 60 5.45 1.22 8.16
C ASP A 60 6.26 0.00 8.58
N TYR A 61 7.56 0.16 8.73
CA TYR A 61 8.49 -0.92 9.07
C TYR A 61 8.25 -1.56 10.45
N GLN A 62 7.53 -0.91 11.34
CA GLN A 62 7.14 -1.51 12.62
C GLN A 62 5.75 -2.14 12.59
N CYS A 63 4.91 -1.82 11.61
CA CYS A 63 3.53 -2.27 11.56
C CYS A 63 3.42 -3.79 11.44
N THR A 64 2.67 -4.40 12.35
CA THR A 64 2.40 -5.85 12.36
C THR A 64 1.77 -6.34 11.06
N PHE A 65 0.83 -5.57 10.51
CA PHE A 65 0.12 -5.96 9.28
C PHE A 65 0.98 -5.74 8.03
N CYS A 66 1.90 -4.76 8.01
CA CYS A 66 2.87 -4.61 6.92
C CYS A 66 3.83 -5.80 6.90
N TYR A 67 4.36 -6.20 8.07
CA TYR A 67 5.15 -7.42 8.19
C TYR A 67 4.40 -8.65 7.67
N LYS A 68 3.13 -8.82 8.08
CA LYS A 68 2.31 -9.94 7.64
C LYS A 68 2.12 -9.94 6.11
N PHE A 69 1.85 -8.79 5.51
CA PHE A 69 1.73 -8.66 4.06
C PHE A 69 3.05 -9.05 3.36
N HIS A 70 4.18 -8.52 3.84
CA HIS A 70 5.50 -8.82 3.30
C HIS A 70 5.81 -10.32 3.36
N ASP A 71 5.51 -10.98 4.48
CA ASP A 71 5.83 -12.40 4.69
C ASP A 71 4.91 -13.36 3.93
N GLU A 72 3.61 -13.06 3.83
CA GLU A 72 2.60 -13.98 3.31
C GLU A 72 2.20 -13.66 1.86
N THR A 73 1.90 -12.40 1.55
CA THR A 73 1.23 -12.00 0.29
C THR A 73 2.20 -11.44 -0.75
N MET A 74 3.11 -10.57 -0.33
CA MET A 74 4.04 -9.89 -1.26
C MET A 74 4.87 -10.89 -2.05
N LYS A 75 5.36 -11.96 -1.43
CA LYS A 75 6.17 -13.00 -2.09
C LYS A 75 5.45 -13.62 -3.28
N ILE A 76 4.14 -13.87 -3.13
CA ILE A 76 3.31 -14.45 -4.21
C ILE A 76 3.13 -13.44 -5.34
N ILE A 77 2.84 -12.17 -5.00
CA ILE A 77 2.69 -11.09 -5.99
C ILE A 77 3.99 -10.91 -6.78
N LEU A 78 5.15 -10.91 -6.09
CA LEU A 78 6.46 -10.79 -6.74
C LEU A 78 6.71 -11.93 -7.72
N GLU A 79 6.45 -13.16 -7.29
CA GLU A 79 6.71 -14.36 -8.10
C GLU A 79 5.79 -14.45 -9.32
N GLN A 80 4.50 -14.12 -9.16
CA GLN A 80 3.51 -14.36 -10.22
C GLN A 80 3.34 -13.20 -11.20
N TYR A 81 3.59 -11.95 -10.77
CA TYR A 81 3.27 -10.76 -11.58
C TYR A 81 4.45 -9.82 -11.80
N VAL A 82 5.27 -9.61 -10.76
CA VAL A 82 6.37 -8.64 -10.86
C VAL A 82 7.55 -9.23 -11.64
N MET A 83 7.90 -10.49 -11.40
CA MET A 83 9.00 -11.15 -12.12
C MET A 83 8.69 -11.37 -13.60
N ASP A 84 7.41 -11.57 -13.94
CA ASP A 84 6.96 -11.68 -15.33
C ASP A 84 6.87 -10.32 -16.04
N GLY A 85 7.04 -9.22 -15.30
CA GLY A 85 7.06 -7.85 -15.83
C GLY A 85 5.69 -7.26 -16.12
N GLU A 86 4.60 -7.90 -15.71
CA GLU A 86 3.23 -7.44 -15.91
C GLU A 86 2.87 -6.30 -14.95
N VAL A 87 3.42 -6.37 -13.72
CA VAL A 87 3.18 -5.45 -12.62
C VAL A 87 4.51 -4.91 -12.12
N ASN A 88 4.54 -3.64 -11.69
CA ASN A 88 5.60 -3.13 -10.86
C ASN A 88 5.10 -2.83 -9.44
N PHE A 89 6.03 -2.87 -8.49
CA PHE A 89 5.74 -2.63 -7.09
C PHE A 89 6.54 -1.45 -6.56
N VAL A 90 5.90 -0.60 -5.76
CA VAL A 90 6.49 0.58 -5.15
C VAL A 90 6.12 0.62 -3.67
N TYR A 91 7.09 0.89 -2.81
CA TYR A 91 6.86 1.16 -1.41
C TYR A 91 6.95 2.66 -1.13
N LYS A 92 6.01 3.18 -0.36
CA LYS A 92 5.97 4.54 0.16
C LYS A 92 5.84 4.52 1.68
N ASP A 93 6.67 5.31 2.33
CA ASP A 93 6.69 5.36 3.79
C ASP A 93 5.44 6.06 4.33
N PHE A 94 4.78 5.40 5.29
CA PHE A 94 3.74 6.00 6.11
C PHE A 94 3.95 5.62 7.58
N PRO A 95 4.94 6.26 8.27
CA PRO A 95 5.51 5.82 9.53
C PRO A 95 4.64 6.14 10.75
N LEU A 96 3.50 5.48 10.89
CA LEU A 96 2.51 5.70 11.96
C LEU A 96 3.02 5.28 13.36
N ASN A 97 4.02 4.39 13.43
CA ASN A 97 4.57 3.89 14.69
C ASN A 97 5.73 4.77 15.24
N GLY A 98 5.81 6.01 14.78
CA GLY A 98 6.63 7.05 15.39
C GLY A 98 8.10 7.08 14.96
N ALA A 99 8.93 7.67 15.80
CA ALA A 99 10.31 8.02 15.46
C ALA A 99 11.18 6.84 14.95
N PRO A 100 11.11 5.61 15.50
CA PRO A 100 11.87 4.50 14.95
C PRO A 100 11.47 4.13 13.53
N SER A 101 10.17 4.22 13.16
CA SER A 101 9.69 3.99 11.79
C SER A 101 10.21 5.05 10.84
N ILE A 102 10.16 6.34 11.25
CA ILE A 102 10.75 7.44 10.46
C ILE A 102 12.25 7.18 10.22
N MET A 103 12.99 6.76 11.25
CA MET A 103 14.42 6.47 11.13
C MET A 103 14.70 5.28 10.19
N ALA A 104 13.86 4.25 10.20
CA ALA A 104 14.00 3.13 9.26
C ALA A 104 13.71 3.54 7.82
N SER A 105 12.70 4.40 7.62
CA SER A 105 12.41 5.01 6.32
C SER A 105 13.58 5.86 5.81
N GLU A 106 14.17 6.70 6.66
CA GLU A 106 15.39 7.44 6.31
C GLU A 106 16.53 6.49 5.89
N ALA A 107 16.70 5.37 6.61
CA ALA A 107 17.75 4.39 6.35
C ALA A 107 17.54 3.67 5.00
N SER A 108 16.32 3.34 4.63
CA SER A 108 16.02 2.72 3.33
C SER A 108 16.34 3.66 2.16
N TYR A 109 16.14 4.98 2.31
CA TYR A 109 16.58 5.95 1.31
C TYR A 109 18.08 6.14 1.29
N CYS A 110 18.78 6.04 2.42
CA CYS A 110 20.24 6.03 2.44
C CYS A 110 20.80 4.77 1.72
N ALA A 111 20.10 3.64 1.80
CA ALA A 111 20.42 2.44 1.02
C ALA A 111 20.08 2.62 -0.46
N GLN A 112 19.01 3.34 -0.80
CA GLN A 112 18.62 3.67 -2.17
C GLN A 112 19.74 4.41 -2.92
N GLU A 113 20.46 5.34 -2.28
CA GLU A 113 21.59 6.04 -2.90
C GLU A 113 22.68 5.11 -3.41
N GLN A 114 22.76 3.92 -2.82
CA GLN A 114 23.74 2.89 -3.17
C GLN A 114 23.10 1.75 -4.01
N GLY A 115 21.86 1.95 -4.50
CA GLY A 115 21.15 0.99 -5.33
C GLY A 115 20.68 -0.27 -4.58
N LYS A 116 20.47 -0.16 -3.25
CA LYS A 116 20.19 -1.27 -2.36
C LYS A 116 18.88 -1.08 -1.56
N PHE A 117 17.91 -0.34 -2.13
CA PHE A 117 16.64 -0.06 -1.45
C PHE A 117 15.91 -1.35 -1.06
N TRP A 118 15.67 -2.23 -2.04
CA TRP A 118 14.85 -3.41 -1.83
C TRP A 118 15.53 -4.45 -0.96
N GLU A 119 16.82 -4.70 -1.16
CA GLU A 119 17.56 -5.62 -0.29
C GLU A 119 17.58 -5.13 1.16
N TYR A 120 17.62 -3.81 1.38
CA TYR A 120 17.59 -3.23 2.71
C TYR A 120 16.18 -3.25 3.32
N HIS A 121 15.17 -2.95 2.51
CA HIS A 121 13.75 -3.02 2.85
C HIS A 121 13.37 -4.44 3.31
N ASP A 122 13.70 -5.45 2.51
CA ASP A 122 13.40 -6.85 2.82
C ASP A 122 14.09 -7.27 4.13
N LEU A 123 15.34 -6.88 4.32
CA LEU A 123 16.11 -7.23 5.52
C LEU A 123 15.52 -6.61 6.79
N ILE A 124 14.92 -5.41 6.72
CA ILE A 124 14.20 -4.84 7.88
C ILE A 124 13.02 -5.73 8.25
N TYR A 125 12.19 -6.15 7.30
CA TYR A 125 11.04 -7.03 7.57
C TYR A 125 11.46 -8.44 7.97
N GLU A 126 12.51 -9.01 7.39
CA GLU A 126 13.05 -10.33 7.77
C GLU A 126 13.53 -10.36 9.24
N ASN A 127 13.93 -9.22 9.77
CA ASN A 127 14.37 -9.06 11.17
C ASN A 127 13.30 -8.44 12.07
N TRP A 128 12.03 -8.45 11.68
CA TRP A 128 10.96 -7.85 12.45
C TRP A 128 10.74 -8.57 13.79
N GLU A 129 10.75 -7.84 14.89
CA GLU A 129 10.65 -8.38 16.27
C GLU A 129 9.41 -7.86 17.03
N GLY A 130 8.43 -7.33 16.34
CA GLY A 130 7.19 -6.85 16.96
C GLY A 130 7.03 -5.33 16.92
N GLU A 131 5.76 -4.93 16.81
CA GLU A 131 5.38 -3.53 16.78
C GLU A 131 5.71 -2.84 18.11
N ASN A 132 6.43 -1.72 18.05
CA ASN A 132 6.80 -0.89 19.21
C ASN A 132 7.54 -1.63 20.35
N THR A 133 8.25 -2.73 20.06
CA THR A 133 9.04 -3.49 21.05
C THR A 133 10.43 -2.92 21.33
N GLY A 134 10.84 -1.89 20.57
CA GLY A 134 12.14 -1.25 20.72
C GLY A 134 13.29 -1.91 19.96
N TRP A 135 13.03 -2.87 19.09
CA TRP A 135 14.02 -3.57 18.27
C TRP A 135 14.63 -2.69 17.18
N LEU A 136 13.80 -1.81 16.59
CA LEU A 136 14.17 -0.97 15.44
C LEU A 136 14.98 0.24 15.94
N THR A 137 16.27 0.00 16.17
CA THR A 137 17.22 0.99 16.69
C THR A 137 18.22 1.40 15.59
N ARG A 138 18.92 2.53 15.80
CA ARG A 138 20.05 2.92 14.93
C ARG A 138 21.07 1.80 14.79
N ASN A 139 21.40 1.10 15.87
CA ASN A 139 22.36 0.00 15.83
C ASN A 139 21.86 -1.19 14.99
N ALA A 140 20.55 -1.48 15.02
CA ALA A 140 19.96 -2.50 14.16
C ALA A 140 20.08 -2.07 12.68
N LEU A 141 19.74 -0.84 12.35
CA LEU A 141 19.82 -0.29 11.00
C LEU A 141 21.27 -0.27 10.46
N ASP A 142 22.24 0.09 11.30
CA ASP A 142 23.68 0.04 10.96
C ASP A 142 24.15 -1.41 10.69
N ARG A 143 23.61 -2.40 11.44
CA ARG A 143 23.87 -3.82 11.19
C ARG A 143 23.30 -4.26 9.84
N PHE A 144 22.07 -3.91 9.54
CA PHE A 144 21.44 -4.22 8.24
C PHE A 144 22.21 -3.61 7.07
N ALA A 145 22.68 -2.37 7.22
CA ALA A 145 23.51 -1.72 6.20
C ALA A 145 24.81 -2.48 5.90
N LYS A 146 25.42 -3.11 6.91
CA LYS A 146 26.59 -3.98 6.73
C LYS A 146 26.23 -5.27 6.02
N GLU A 147 25.10 -5.86 6.37
CA GLU A 147 24.64 -7.14 5.84
C GLU A 147 24.33 -7.06 4.32
N VAL A 148 23.71 -5.99 3.87
CA VAL A 148 23.51 -5.73 2.43
C VAL A 148 24.74 -5.10 1.73
N ASN A 149 25.88 -5.05 2.41
CA ASN A 149 27.17 -4.55 1.88
C ASN A 149 27.13 -3.08 1.42
N LEU A 150 26.46 -2.19 2.19
CA LEU A 150 26.56 -0.74 1.94
C LEU A 150 27.93 -0.19 2.34
N ASN A 151 28.35 0.87 1.64
CA ASN A 151 29.45 1.72 2.09
C ASN A 151 29.05 2.39 3.42
N GLN A 152 29.65 1.94 4.49
CA GLN A 152 29.31 2.36 5.86
C GLN A 152 29.58 3.85 6.12
N SER A 153 30.59 4.45 5.48
CA SER A 153 30.89 5.87 5.64
C SER A 153 29.79 6.74 5.03
N GLU A 154 29.34 6.39 3.82
CA GLU A 154 28.28 7.10 3.11
C GLU A 154 26.93 6.92 3.81
N PHE A 155 26.58 5.69 4.20
CA PHE A 155 25.37 5.39 4.93
C PHE A 155 25.32 6.15 6.26
N ASN A 156 26.40 6.13 7.04
CA ASN A 156 26.48 6.84 8.32
C ASN A 156 26.40 8.36 8.16
N SER A 157 27.03 8.94 7.12
CA SER A 157 26.89 10.38 6.82
C SER A 157 25.43 10.73 6.52
N CYS A 158 24.80 9.98 5.60
CA CYS A 158 23.39 10.14 5.22
C CYS A 158 22.46 10.13 6.44
N MET A 159 22.62 9.12 7.29
CA MET A 159 21.80 8.96 8.52
C MET A 159 22.06 10.03 9.57
N ASN A 160 23.32 10.44 9.76
CA ASN A 160 23.68 11.48 10.76
C ASN A 160 23.18 12.85 10.37
N ASP A 161 23.13 13.12 9.06
CA ASP A 161 22.63 14.37 8.48
C ASP A 161 21.08 14.38 8.38
N SER A 162 20.42 13.27 8.75
CA SER A 162 18.96 13.08 8.56
C SER A 162 18.51 13.47 7.15
N LYS A 163 19.31 13.10 6.15
CA LYS A 163 19.20 13.56 4.77
C LYS A 163 17.82 13.36 4.15
N TYR A 164 17.14 12.28 4.51
CA TYR A 164 15.84 11.90 3.94
C TYR A 164 14.65 12.17 4.85
N ARG A 165 14.87 12.72 6.05
CA ARG A 165 13.78 12.99 6.99
C ARG A 165 12.67 13.82 6.39
N GLN A 166 13.02 14.91 5.69
CA GLN A 166 12.03 15.78 5.07
C GLN A 166 11.24 15.05 3.99
N LYS A 167 11.89 14.22 3.17
CA LYS A 167 11.24 13.38 2.15
C LYS A 167 10.24 12.41 2.78
N VAL A 168 10.60 11.74 3.87
CA VAL A 168 9.70 10.82 4.59
C VAL A 168 8.44 11.55 5.07
N LEU A 169 8.60 12.73 5.68
CA LEU A 169 7.48 13.54 6.16
C LEU A 169 6.59 14.07 5.01
N GLU A 170 7.17 14.40 3.87
CA GLU A 170 6.43 14.81 2.67
C GLU A 170 5.60 13.65 2.08
N ILE A 171 6.14 12.43 2.11
CA ILE A 171 5.41 11.22 1.68
C ILE A 171 4.28 10.91 2.66
N GLU A 172 4.52 11.03 3.97
CA GLU A 172 3.49 10.87 5.01
C GLU A 172 2.35 11.88 4.79
N GLN A 173 2.69 13.15 4.56
CA GLN A 173 1.70 14.19 4.28
C GLN A 173 0.91 13.86 2.99
N PHE A 174 1.59 13.46 1.93
CA PHE A 174 0.95 13.07 0.67
C PHE A 174 -0.01 11.89 0.87
N ALA A 175 0.36 10.88 1.68
CA ALA A 175 -0.53 9.77 2.02
C ALA A 175 -1.84 10.27 2.67
N MET A 176 -1.73 11.18 3.64
CA MET A 176 -2.89 11.80 4.29
C MET A 176 -3.74 12.63 3.32
N GLU A 177 -3.13 13.37 2.41
CA GLU A 177 -3.82 14.18 1.39
C GLU A 177 -4.67 13.34 0.41
N ILE A 178 -4.30 12.07 0.23
CA ILE A 178 -5.05 11.12 -0.59
C ILE A 178 -5.90 10.16 0.23
N ASP A 179 -6.24 10.51 1.47
CA ASP A 179 -7.08 9.73 2.39
C ASP A 179 -6.52 8.34 2.71
N VAL A 180 -5.20 8.18 2.79
CA VAL A 180 -4.55 7.01 3.39
C VAL A 180 -4.40 7.27 4.88
N ASP A 181 -5.01 6.42 5.71
CA ASP A 181 -5.08 6.58 7.17
C ASP A 181 -4.65 5.33 7.96
N ALA A 182 -4.27 4.27 7.27
CA ALA A 182 -3.85 2.99 7.86
C ALA A 182 -2.72 2.34 7.05
N THR A 183 -1.94 1.46 7.70
CA THR A 183 -0.91 0.64 7.08
C THR A 183 -1.16 -0.87 7.27
N PRO A 184 -0.86 -1.70 6.27
CA PRO A 184 -0.56 -1.29 4.90
C PRO A 184 -1.82 -0.79 4.19
N SER A 185 -1.67 0.17 3.30
CA SER A 185 -2.71 0.55 2.33
C SER A 185 -2.11 0.50 0.94
N PHE A 186 -2.90 0.04 -0.03
CA PHE A 186 -2.44 -0.15 -1.40
C PHE A 186 -3.28 0.66 -2.37
N ILE A 187 -2.61 1.24 -3.37
CA ILE A 187 -3.26 1.78 -4.57
C ILE A 187 -2.72 0.97 -5.74
N ILE A 188 -3.63 0.27 -6.43
CA ILE A 188 -3.33 -0.57 -7.59
C ILE A 188 -3.98 0.10 -8.80
N PHE A 189 -3.20 0.39 -9.84
CA PHE A 189 -3.72 1.17 -10.96
C PHE A 189 -3.05 0.83 -12.29
N ASP A 190 -3.82 1.09 -13.36
CA ASP A 190 -3.34 1.15 -14.74
C ASP A 190 -3.51 2.58 -15.29
N ASP A 191 -3.54 2.78 -16.60
CA ASP A 191 -3.75 4.08 -17.23
C ASP A 191 -5.17 4.63 -17.07
N THR A 192 -6.14 3.82 -16.76
CA THR A 192 -7.57 4.17 -16.76
C THR A 192 -8.22 4.04 -15.40
N ASN A 193 -7.86 3.04 -14.63
CA ASN A 193 -8.52 2.66 -13.38
C ASN A 193 -7.55 2.69 -12.19
N ALA A 194 -8.09 2.87 -10.99
CA ALA A 194 -7.36 2.75 -9.73
C ALA A 194 -8.25 2.11 -8.67
N TYR A 195 -7.68 1.17 -7.92
CA TYR A 195 -8.33 0.45 -6.83
C TYR A 195 -7.56 0.66 -5.54
N ARG A 196 -8.28 0.65 -4.42
CA ARG A 196 -7.68 0.72 -3.09
C ARG A 196 -7.92 -0.58 -2.33
N ILE A 197 -6.87 -1.10 -1.71
CA ILE A 197 -6.95 -2.19 -0.74
C ILE A 197 -6.41 -1.67 0.59
N ILE A 198 -7.08 -1.95 1.71
CA ILE A 198 -6.67 -1.55 3.05
C ILE A 198 -6.38 -2.79 3.88
N GLY A 199 -5.23 -2.77 4.56
CA GLY A 199 -4.76 -3.86 5.44
C GLY A 199 -4.10 -5.01 4.68
N ALA A 200 -3.50 -5.93 5.45
CA ALA A 200 -2.87 -7.15 4.93
C ALA A 200 -3.94 -8.14 4.48
N GLN A 201 -4.55 -7.86 3.34
CA GLN A 201 -5.53 -8.76 2.72
C GLN A 201 -4.84 -9.99 2.13
N PRO A 202 -5.54 -11.13 2.02
CA PRO A 202 -5.00 -12.33 1.39
C PRO A 202 -4.77 -12.09 -0.11
N PHE A 203 -3.88 -12.92 -0.70
CA PHE A 203 -3.46 -12.80 -2.09
C PHE A 203 -4.62 -12.74 -3.08
N GLU A 204 -5.68 -13.54 -2.86
CA GLU A 204 -6.86 -13.61 -3.74
C GLU A 204 -7.56 -12.25 -3.91
N LYS A 205 -7.40 -11.35 -2.93
CA LYS A 205 -7.96 -9.99 -3.04
C LYS A 205 -7.15 -9.12 -4.00
N PHE A 206 -5.84 -9.30 -4.03
CA PHE A 206 -4.95 -8.63 -5.00
C PHE A 206 -5.14 -9.23 -6.40
N GLU A 207 -5.18 -10.56 -6.51
CA GLU A 207 -5.43 -11.27 -7.75
C GLU A 207 -6.71 -10.79 -8.43
N GLN A 208 -7.83 -10.71 -7.69
CA GLN A 208 -9.10 -10.16 -8.22
C GLN A 208 -8.93 -8.78 -8.86
N VAL A 209 -8.20 -7.86 -8.19
CA VAL A 209 -7.99 -6.50 -8.71
C VAL A 209 -7.06 -6.51 -9.92
N LEU A 210 -6.02 -7.33 -9.91
CA LEU A 210 -5.09 -7.46 -11.03
C LEU A 210 -5.77 -8.04 -12.27
N ASP A 211 -6.65 -9.02 -12.09
CA ASP A 211 -7.45 -9.59 -13.19
C ASP A 211 -8.42 -8.56 -13.82
N GLU A 212 -8.96 -7.64 -13.02
CA GLU A 212 -9.83 -6.56 -13.51
C GLU A 212 -9.06 -5.48 -14.30
N LEU A 213 -7.73 -5.39 -14.12
CA LEU A 213 -6.87 -4.42 -14.80
C LEU A 213 -6.15 -4.99 -16.04
N GLN A 214 -6.14 -6.30 -16.24
CA GLN A 214 -5.58 -6.97 -17.42
C GLN A 214 -6.56 -6.96 -18.61
#